data_a6b9162f96e89c1c25dfb6265a22c138
#
_entry.id   a6b9162f96e89c1c25dfb6265a22c138
#
_cell.length_a   1.000
_cell.length_b   1.000
_cell.length_c   1.000
_cell.angle_alpha   90.00
_cell.angle_beta   90.00
_cell.angle_gamma   90.00
#
_symmetry.space_group_name_H-M   'P 1'
#
loop_
_entity.id
_entity.type
_entity.pdbx_description
1 polymer ?
#
loop_
_entity_poly.entity_id
_entity_poly.type
_entity_poly.pdbx_seq_one_letter_code
_entity_poly.pdbx_strand_id
1 'polypeptide(L)'
;MLTGIAALAALLAAAPAAHAADTPLRDLAAAKGKVIGTAVTGSKLTGTYGDIAGAQFNSLTPGNAMKWGSVEPTQGTYNWTEADQIVAFAQAHNQQVRGHTLVWHSQNPSWLTNGTWTPAQLGTLLQNHITTEVTRYQGKLAAWDVVNEPFNEDGTYRSTLWYNGLGSDYIAQALTAARAADPSAKLYINDYNVEGVNAKSTALYNLVKSLKDRGVPIDGVGLQAHLVLGQVPSTLQQNIQRFADLGVDVAITELDIRMQLPATDAKLTQQAADYKAVLDACVAVTRCVGVTVWGFTDSDSWIPDVFSGYGAATPYDENYAPKPAYHAIATALGGTSTPPTGACTATYSVTSQWNAGFTGQVRIACSGASLSAWKVSWTYGAGQQITQAWNATCTQSGTAVSCANASYNGTVPNGGSVTFGFNASWSGSNPLPTVTLG
;
A
#
# COMPACT_ATOMS: atom_id res chain seq x y z
N MET A 1 -68.83 -15.44 -33.76
CA MET A 1 -67.68 -16.06 -33.15
C MET A 1 -66.59 -15.01 -33.06
N LEU A 2 -66.44 -14.37 -31.90
CA LEU A 2 -65.33 -13.43 -31.63
C LEU A 2 -64.27 -14.18 -30.82
N THR A 3 -63.08 -14.35 -31.40
CA THR A 3 -61.89 -14.88 -30.75
C THR A 3 -61.11 -13.76 -30.14
N GLY A 4 -61.10 -13.70 -28.80
CA GLY A 4 -60.28 -12.76 -28.02
C GLY A 4 -58.81 -13.25 -27.95
N ILE A 5 -57.90 -12.37 -28.35
CA ILE A 5 -56.43 -12.57 -28.21
C ILE A 5 -56.03 -11.94 -26.85
N ALA A 6 -55.63 -12.79 -25.93
CA ALA A 6 -55.01 -12.34 -24.67
C ALA A 6 -53.53 -12.04 -24.90
N ALA A 7 -53.15 -10.79 -24.73
CA ALA A 7 -51.73 -10.36 -24.77
C ALA A 7 -51.10 -10.65 -23.40
N LEU A 8 -50.11 -11.54 -23.38
CA LEU A 8 -49.31 -11.84 -22.21
C LEU A 8 -48.18 -10.78 -22.13
N ALA A 9 -48.28 -9.87 -21.19
CA ALA A 9 -47.19 -8.91 -20.90
C ALA A 9 -46.10 -9.61 -20.07
N ALA A 10 -44.95 -9.88 -20.69
CA ALA A 10 -43.77 -10.37 -19.98
C ALA A 10 -43.11 -9.21 -19.24
N LEU A 11 -43.18 -9.21 -17.92
CA LEU A 11 -42.36 -8.36 -17.06
C LEU A 11 -40.88 -8.84 -17.17
N LEU A 12 -40.07 -8.10 -17.89
CA LEU A 12 -38.61 -8.22 -17.80
C LEU A 12 -38.17 -7.64 -16.46
N ALA A 13 -37.88 -8.50 -15.49
CA ALA A 13 -37.18 -8.12 -14.29
C ALA A 13 -35.75 -7.70 -14.72
N ALA A 14 -35.39 -6.41 -14.60
CA ALA A 14 -34.03 -5.95 -14.74
C ALA A 14 -33.18 -6.59 -13.65
N ALA A 15 -32.23 -7.44 -14.03
CA ALA A 15 -31.22 -7.93 -13.11
C ALA A 15 -30.45 -6.71 -12.55
N PRO A 16 -30.11 -6.69 -11.25
CA PRO A 16 -29.28 -5.63 -10.71
C PRO A 16 -27.96 -5.60 -11.50
N ALA A 17 -27.58 -4.42 -12.00
CA ALA A 17 -26.30 -4.22 -12.64
C ALA A 17 -25.21 -4.65 -11.66
N ALA A 18 -24.48 -5.72 -11.97
CA ALA A 18 -23.25 -6.03 -11.27
C ALA A 18 -22.37 -4.79 -11.40
N HIS A 19 -21.94 -4.22 -10.28
CA HIS A 19 -20.92 -3.18 -10.30
C HIS A 19 -19.73 -3.78 -11.03
N ALA A 20 -19.33 -3.15 -12.13
CA ALA A 20 -18.09 -3.51 -12.79
C ALA A 20 -16.99 -3.38 -11.74
N ALA A 21 -16.22 -4.45 -11.53
CA ALA A 21 -15.09 -4.41 -10.62
C ALA A 21 -14.19 -3.24 -11.06
N ASP A 22 -13.75 -2.41 -10.11
CA ASP A 22 -12.84 -1.30 -10.41
C ASP A 22 -11.60 -1.84 -11.11
N THR A 23 -11.14 -1.15 -12.16
CA THR A 23 -9.92 -1.53 -12.87
C THR A 23 -8.75 -1.52 -11.89
N PRO A 24 -7.97 -2.62 -11.74
CA PRO A 24 -6.84 -2.67 -10.82
C PRO A 24 -5.84 -1.54 -11.04
N LEU A 25 -5.21 -1.06 -9.97
CA LEU A 25 -4.22 0.01 -10.05
C LEU A 25 -3.09 -0.32 -11.03
N ARG A 26 -2.66 -1.58 -11.09
CA ARG A 26 -1.61 -2.05 -12.01
C ARG A 26 -1.95 -1.81 -13.48
N ASP A 27 -3.20 -2.01 -13.84
CA ASP A 27 -3.67 -1.87 -15.23
C ASP A 27 -3.83 -0.39 -15.59
N LEU A 28 -4.33 0.42 -14.66
CA LEU A 28 -4.39 1.89 -14.80
C LEU A 28 -2.99 2.49 -14.97
N ALA A 29 -2.02 2.06 -14.15
CA ALA A 29 -0.64 2.51 -14.25
C ALA A 29 0.00 2.08 -15.58
N ALA A 30 -0.18 0.82 -15.97
CA ALA A 30 0.32 0.28 -17.23
C ALA A 30 -0.22 1.04 -18.44
N ALA A 31 -1.52 1.43 -18.44
CA ALA A 31 -2.13 2.26 -19.48
C ALA A 31 -1.49 3.65 -19.61
N LYS A 32 -0.83 4.14 -18.55
CA LYS A 32 -0.06 5.38 -18.54
C LYS A 32 1.44 5.18 -18.83
N GLY A 33 1.87 3.93 -19.07
CA GLY A 33 3.29 3.59 -19.17
C GLY A 33 4.05 3.78 -17.85
N LYS A 34 3.37 3.62 -16.72
CA LYS A 34 3.92 3.84 -15.35
C LYS A 34 3.91 2.55 -14.54
N VAL A 35 4.72 2.57 -13.50
CA VAL A 35 4.74 1.53 -12.45
C VAL A 35 3.94 2.02 -11.26
N ILE A 36 3.11 1.13 -10.70
CA ILE A 36 2.57 1.26 -9.34
C ILE A 36 3.04 0.06 -8.54
N GLY A 37 3.86 0.31 -7.53
CA GLY A 37 4.51 -0.72 -6.73
C GLY A 37 4.08 -0.69 -5.27
N THR A 38 4.46 -1.74 -4.53
CA THR A 38 4.36 -1.75 -3.08
C THR A 38 5.55 -2.46 -2.44
N ALA A 39 5.99 -1.98 -1.27
CA ALA A 39 6.89 -2.75 -0.42
C ALA A 39 6.13 -3.92 0.20
N VAL A 40 6.81 -5.06 0.36
CA VAL A 40 6.22 -6.30 0.88
C VAL A 40 7.14 -7.03 1.84
N THR A 41 6.52 -7.81 2.72
CA THR A 41 7.16 -8.83 3.57
C THR A 41 6.85 -10.21 3.00
N GLY A 42 7.87 -11.00 2.70
CA GLY A 42 7.71 -12.27 1.98
C GLY A 42 6.78 -13.27 2.69
N SER A 43 6.90 -13.41 4.00
CA SER A 43 6.05 -14.31 4.80
C SER A 43 4.56 -13.94 4.81
N LYS A 44 4.20 -12.71 4.42
CA LYS A 44 2.82 -12.22 4.33
C LYS A 44 2.18 -12.39 2.95
N LEU A 45 2.93 -12.81 1.92
CA LEU A 45 2.44 -12.97 0.54
C LEU A 45 1.53 -14.19 0.37
N THR A 46 0.50 -14.29 1.22
CA THR A 46 -0.52 -15.34 1.21
C THR A 46 -1.88 -14.75 1.58
N GLY A 47 -2.98 -15.45 1.27
CA GLY A 47 -4.34 -15.00 1.58
C GLY A 47 -4.62 -13.59 1.06
N THR A 48 -5.46 -12.83 1.77
CA THR A 48 -5.89 -11.49 1.35
C THR A 48 -4.73 -10.52 1.07
N TYR A 49 -3.65 -10.59 1.85
CA TYR A 49 -2.47 -9.75 1.59
C TYR A 49 -1.83 -10.10 0.25
N GLY A 50 -1.58 -11.39 -0.01
CA GLY A 50 -1.02 -11.85 -1.28
C GLY A 50 -1.94 -11.55 -2.46
N ASP A 51 -3.26 -11.75 -2.30
CA ASP A 51 -4.25 -11.48 -3.35
C ASP A 51 -4.23 -9.99 -3.76
N ILE A 52 -4.21 -9.07 -2.79
CA ILE A 52 -4.14 -7.63 -3.08
C ILE A 52 -2.79 -7.26 -3.70
N ALA A 53 -1.67 -7.74 -3.12
CA ALA A 53 -0.33 -7.47 -3.65
C ALA A 53 -0.19 -7.92 -5.10
N GLY A 54 -0.72 -9.12 -5.44
CA GLY A 54 -0.68 -9.67 -6.79
C GLY A 54 -1.62 -8.97 -7.77
N ALA A 55 -2.82 -8.58 -7.32
CA ALA A 55 -3.85 -8.03 -8.19
C ALA A 55 -3.70 -6.53 -8.45
N GLN A 56 -3.24 -5.74 -7.46
CA GLN A 56 -3.27 -4.28 -7.52
C GLN A 56 -1.96 -3.65 -8.00
N PHE A 57 -0.84 -4.33 -7.84
CA PHE A 57 0.48 -3.76 -8.12
C PHE A 57 1.18 -4.47 -9.26
N ASN A 58 1.98 -3.74 -10.05
CA ASN A 58 2.83 -4.29 -11.12
C ASN A 58 4.32 -4.27 -10.76
N SER A 59 4.67 -3.90 -9.53
CA SER A 59 6.03 -3.95 -8.99
C SER A 59 6.03 -4.24 -7.50
N LEU A 60 7.00 -5.03 -7.04
CA LEU A 60 7.24 -5.31 -5.63
C LEU A 60 8.64 -4.84 -5.22
N THR A 61 8.75 -4.33 -3.98
CA THR A 61 10.02 -4.00 -3.33
C THR A 61 10.13 -4.83 -2.05
N PRO A 62 11.15 -5.68 -1.87
CA PRO A 62 11.40 -6.34 -0.60
C PRO A 62 11.68 -5.32 0.50
N GLY A 63 10.78 -5.22 1.50
CA GLY A 63 10.91 -4.20 2.55
C GLY A 63 12.20 -4.34 3.38
N ASN A 64 12.63 -5.59 3.63
CA ASN A 64 13.83 -5.90 4.42
C ASN A 64 14.68 -7.02 3.84
N ALA A 65 14.13 -7.91 3.02
CA ALA A 65 14.75 -9.18 2.67
C ALA A 65 16.04 -9.06 1.84
N MET A 66 16.26 -7.92 1.18
CA MET A 66 17.46 -7.62 0.37
C MET A 66 18.38 -6.58 1.04
N LYS A 67 18.22 -6.31 2.33
CA LYS A 67 19.15 -5.45 3.07
C LYS A 67 20.33 -6.29 3.57
N TRP A 68 21.53 -5.71 3.63
CA TRP A 68 22.78 -6.45 3.91
C TRP A 68 22.67 -7.34 5.16
N GLY A 69 22.13 -6.82 6.27
CA GLY A 69 21.97 -7.61 7.50
C GLY A 69 21.05 -8.81 7.37
N SER A 70 20.07 -8.76 6.47
CA SER A 70 19.17 -9.90 6.18
C SER A 70 19.81 -10.90 5.26
N VAL A 71 20.54 -10.42 4.25
CA VAL A 71 21.18 -11.25 3.21
C VAL A 71 22.42 -11.96 3.72
N GLU A 72 23.28 -11.27 4.50
CA GLU A 72 24.56 -11.79 4.98
C GLU A 72 24.72 -11.57 6.50
N PRO A 73 23.88 -12.22 7.33
CA PRO A 73 23.90 -12.01 8.78
C PRO A 73 25.21 -12.45 9.44
N THR A 74 25.92 -13.39 8.84
CA THR A 74 27.27 -13.82 9.20
C THR A 74 28.14 -13.73 7.96
N GLN A 75 29.37 -13.24 8.11
CA GLN A 75 30.29 -13.02 7.00
C GLN A 75 30.47 -14.29 6.15
N GLY A 76 30.20 -14.19 4.87
CA GLY A 76 30.27 -15.30 3.90
C GLY A 76 29.12 -16.31 3.98
N THR A 77 28.12 -16.08 4.86
CA THR A 77 26.94 -16.95 4.98
C THR A 77 25.70 -16.19 4.57
N TYR A 78 25.06 -16.61 3.48
CA TYR A 78 23.95 -15.91 2.85
C TYR A 78 22.60 -16.57 3.14
N ASN A 79 21.59 -15.74 3.38
CA ASN A 79 20.18 -16.14 3.52
C ASN A 79 19.35 -15.45 2.42
N TRP A 80 18.91 -16.23 1.46
CA TRP A 80 18.12 -15.76 0.32
C TRP A 80 16.63 -16.11 0.43
N THR A 81 16.22 -16.80 1.48
CA THR A 81 14.91 -17.47 1.56
C THR A 81 13.75 -16.50 1.29
N GLU A 82 13.71 -15.39 2.00
CA GLU A 82 12.60 -14.43 1.87
C GLU A 82 12.69 -13.62 0.56
N ALA A 83 13.90 -13.22 0.16
CA ALA A 83 14.11 -12.50 -1.09
C ALA A 83 13.71 -13.37 -2.30
N ASP A 84 14.11 -14.65 -2.32
CA ASP A 84 13.71 -15.61 -3.36
C ASP A 84 12.19 -15.81 -3.40
N GLN A 85 11.53 -15.88 -2.24
CA GLN A 85 10.07 -15.99 -2.15
C GLN A 85 9.37 -14.79 -2.79
N ILE A 86 9.84 -13.57 -2.51
CA ILE A 86 9.27 -12.33 -3.09
C ILE A 86 9.49 -12.29 -4.60
N VAL A 87 10.68 -12.64 -5.08
CA VAL A 87 10.98 -12.68 -6.51
C VAL A 87 10.13 -13.73 -7.23
N ALA A 88 9.96 -14.92 -6.64
CA ALA A 88 9.11 -15.96 -7.21
C ALA A 88 7.63 -15.54 -7.25
N PHE A 89 7.14 -14.90 -6.19
CA PHE A 89 5.78 -14.36 -6.16
C PHE A 89 5.58 -13.30 -7.26
N ALA A 90 6.51 -12.35 -7.40
CA ALA A 90 6.44 -11.32 -8.43
C ALA A 90 6.41 -11.92 -9.84
N GLN A 91 7.25 -12.93 -10.11
CA GLN A 91 7.27 -13.64 -11.40
C GLN A 91 5.93 -14.34 -11.69
N ALA A 92 5.35 -15.01 -10.68
CA ALA A 92 4.06 -15.67 -10.82
C ALA A 92 2.90 -14.71 -11.11
N HIS A 93 3.03 -13.42 -10.72
CA HIS A 93 2.01 -12.39 -10.91
C HIS A 93 2.35 -11.38 -12.02
N ASN A 94 3.40 -11.65 -12.84
CA ASN A 94 3.88 -10.73 -13.90
C ASN A 94 4.19 -9.33 -13.34
N GLN A 95 4.91 -9.28 -12.23
CA GLN A 95 5.34 -8.04 -11.57
C GLN A 95 6.85 -7.84 -11.73
N GLN A 96 7.26 -6.59 -11.78
CA GLN A 96 8.68 -6.22 -11.66
C GLN A 96 9.12 -6.31 -10.19
N VAL A 97 10.42 -6.45 -9.98
CA VAL A 97 11.02 -6.35 -8.65
C VAL A 97 12.05 -5.20 -8.65
N ARG A 98 11.95 -4.33 -7.63
CA ARG A 98 12.97 -3.33 -7.28
C ARG A 98 13.76 -3.86 -6.11
N GLY A 99 15.05 -4.12 -6.29
CA GLY A 99 15.95 -4.55 -5.21
C GLY A 99 16.24 -3.39 -4.25
N HIS A 100 16.09 -3.62 -2.95
CA HIS A 100 16.30 -2.61 -1.92
C HIS A 100 16.93 -3.26 -0.68
N THR A 101 18.13 -2.88 -0.33
CA THR A 101 19.10 -1.96 -0.90
C THR A 101 20.52 -2.50 -0.70
N LEU A 102 21.42 -2.26 -1.64
CA LEU A 102 22.76 -2.84 -1.59
C LEU A 102 23.68 -2.14 -0.56
N VAL A 103 23.69 -0.80 -0.52
CA VAL A 103 24.55 -0.02 0.37
C VAL A 103 23.73 1.01 1.13
N TRP A 104 23.67 0.85 2.45
CA TRP A 104 22.97 1.76 3.34
C TRP A 104 23.77 1.97 4.64
N HIS A 105 23.44 2.99 5.41
CA HIS A 105 24.05 3.24 6.71
C HIS A 105 23.41 2.43 7.85
N SER A 106 22.22 1.88 7.62
CA SER A 106 21.44 1.14 8.61
C SER A 106 21.27 -0.33 8.20
N GLN A 107 20.79 -1.16 9.13
CA GLN A 107 20.52 -2.61 8.95
C GLN A 107 21.71 -3.39 8.32
N ASN A 108 22.93 -2.96 8.65
CA ASN A 108 24.15 -3.71 8.34
C ASN A 108 24.37 -4.82 9.38
N PRO A 109 25.00 -5.95 9.01
CA PRO A 109 25.31 -7.00 9.98
C PRO A 109 26.37 -6.57 10.99
N SER A 110 26.28 -7.09 12.20
CA SER A 110 27.17 -6.71 13.30
C SER A 110 28.63 -7.04 13.04
N TRP A 111 28.94 -8.10 12.28
CA TRP A 111 30.31 -8.43 11.90
C TRP A 111 30.96 -7.33 11.05
N LEU A 112 30.17 -6.63 10.22
CA LEU A 112 30.64 -5.53 9.39
C LEU A 112 30.82 -4.25 10.23
N THR A 113 29.82 -3.89 11.04
CA THR A 113 29.81 -2.62 11.80
C THR A 113 30.78 -2.63 12.98
N ASN A 114 31.05 -3.77 13.58
CA ASN A 114 31.96 -3.93 14.72
C ASN A 114 33.40 -4.26 14.26
N GLY A 115 33.61 -4.51 12.96
CA GLY A 115 34.92 -4.80 12.40
C GLY A 115 35.80 -3.53 12.32
N THR A 116 37.12 -3.76 12.29
CA THR A 116 38.08 -2.71 11.97
C THR A 116 38.67 -2.98 10.59
N TRP A 117 38.38 -2.09 9.65
CA TRP A 117 38.70 -2.31 8.24
C TRP A 117 39.64 -1.24 7.72
N THR A 118 40.66 -1.63 6.99
CA THR A 118 41.39 -0.69 6.14
C THR A 118 40.54 -0.26 4.96
N PRO A 119 40.77 0.89 4.33
CA PRO A 119 40.02 1.30 3.13
C PRO A 119 39.98 0.23 2.02
N ALA A 120 41.14 -0.45 1.79
CA ALA A 120 41.19 -1.53 0.80
C ALA A 120 40.31 -2.74 1.14
N GLN A 121 40.29 -3.16 2.42
CA GLN A 121 39.41 -4.23 2.88
C GLN A 121 37.92 -3.83 2.77
N LEU A 122 37.60 -2.60 3.17
CA LEU A 122 36.24 -2.08 3.09
C LEU A 122 35.74 -2.01 1.64
N GLY A 123 36.58 -1.56 0.71
CA GLY A 123 36.27 -1.56 -0.72
C GLY A 123 36.07 -2.98 -1.27
N THR A 124 36.85 -3.96 -0.82
CA THR A 124 36.66 -5.37 -1.20
C THR A 124 35.34 -5.93 -0.66
N LEU A 125 34.99 -5.63 0.60
CA LEU A 125 33.72 -6.06 1.20
C LEU A 125 32.52 -5.47 0.43
N LEU A 126 32.55 -4.18 0.15
CA LEU A 126 31.53 -3.49 -0.63
C LEU A 126 31.34 -4.15 -2.00
N GLN A 127 32.42 -4.36 -2.74
CA GLN A 127 32.37 -4.97 -4.06
C GLN A 127 31.87 -6.41 -4.03
N ASN A 128 32.33 -7.22 -3.07
CA ASN A 128 31.95 -8.62 -2.95
C ASN A 128 30.44 -8.75 -2.65
N HIS A 129 29.93 -7.98 -1.69
CA HIS A 129 28.52 -7.98 -1.36
C HIS A 129 27.67 -7.63 -2.58
N ILE A 130 27.94 -6.49 -3.22
CA ILE A 130 27.19 -6.03 -4.39
C ILE A 130 27.25 -7.08 -5.51
N THR A 131 28.44 -7.60 -5.84
CA THR A 131 28.59 -8.58 -6.90
C THR A 131 27.82 -9.85 -6.59
N THR A 132 27.87 -10.34 -5.35
CA THR A 132 27.20 -11.58 -4.94
C THR A 132 25.70 -11.45 -5.04
N GLU A 133 25.12 -10.38 -4.48
CA GLU A 133 23.66 -10.20 -4.44
C GLU A 133 23.10 -9.86 -5.83
N VAL A 134 23.72 -8.95 -6.56
CA VAL A 134 23.27 -8.56 -7.90
C VAL A 134 23.38 -9.73 -8.88
N THR A 135 24.47 -10.52 -8.84
CA THR A 135 24.62 -11.69 -9.70
C THR A 135 23.56 -12.74 -9.42
N ARG A 136 23.17 -12.96 -8.16
CA ARG A 136 22.09 -13.91 -7.81
C ARG A 136 20.78 -13.57 -8.52
N TYR A 137 20.48 -12.29 -8.64
CA TYR A 137 19.23 -11.81 -9.24
C TYR A 137 19.42 -11.22 -10.64
N GLN A 138 20.55 -11.46 -11.28
CA GLN A 138 20.84 -10.96 -12.62
C GLN A 138 19.71 -11.27 -13.61
N GLY A 139 19.21 -10.23 -14.29
CA GLY A 139 18.13 -10.34 -15.27
C GLY A 139 16.74 -10.61 -14.68
N LYS A 140 16.60 -10.66 -13.35
CA LYS A 140 15.30 -10.88 -12.66
C LYS A 140 14.73 -9.60 -12.05
N LEU A 141 15.56 -8.62 -11.75
CA LEU A 141 15.16 -7.35 -11.16
C LEU A 141 15.17 -6.23 -12.20
N ALA A 142 14.14 -5.39 -12.16
CA ALA A 142 14.05 -4.23 -13.05
C ALA A 142 15.00 -3.09 -12.62
N ALA A 143 15.22 -2.93 -11.32
CA ALA A 143 16.04 -1.86 -10.77
C ALA A 143 16.66 -2.27 -9.43
N TRP A 144 17.74 -1.58 -9.04
CA TRP A 144 18.37 -1.62 -7.73
C TRP A 144 18.50 -0.24 -7.11
N ASP A 145 18.14 -0.10 -5.85
CA ASP A 145 18.61 0.97 -4.98
C ASP A 145 20.04 0.63 -4.56
N VAL A 146 21.02 1.11 -5.34
CA VAL A 146 22.43 0.76 -5.13
C VAL A 146 22.98 1.43 -3.89
N VAL A 147 22.66 2.72 -3.71
CA VAL A 147 23.01 3.48 -2.51
C VAL A 147 21.78 4.15 -1.96
N ASN A 148 21.52 3.93 -0.68
CA ASN A 148 20.41 4.51 0.06
C ASN A 148 20.89 5.53 1.07
N GLU A 149 20.27 6.73 1.06
CA GLU A 149 20.41 7.80 2.06
C GLU A 149 21.83 8.31 2.28
N PRO A 150 22.54 8.74 1.24
CA PRO A 150 23.92 9.21 1.37
C PRO A 150 24.05 10.60 2.01
N PHE A 151 22.97 11.37 2.17
CA PHE A 151 23.03 12.76 2.61
C PHE A 151 22.32 13.03 3.95
N ASN A 152 22.86 14.03 4.69
CA ASN A 152 22.18 14.69 5.78
C ASN A 152 21.20 15.75 5.26
N GLU A 153 20.34 16.29 6.14
CA GLU A 153 19.32 17.28 5.76
C GLU A 153 19.90 18.59 5.20
N ASP A 154 21.10 18.95 5.60
CA ASP A 154 21.83 20.13 5.10
C ASP A 154 22.54 19.92 3.76
N GLY A 155 22.45 18.71 3.19
CA GLY A 155 23.10 18.34 1.95
C GLY A 155 24.56 17.91 2.08
N THR A 156 25.10 17.81 3.29
CA THR A 156 26.42 17.20 3.51
C THR A 156 26.33 15.69 3.43
N TYR A 157 27.43 15.00 3.07
CA TYR A 157 27.46 13.54 3.11
C TYR A 157 27.24 13.02 4.53
N ARG A 158 26.41 12.00 4.65
CA ARG A 158 26.18 11.31 5.92
C ARG A 158 27.47 10.60 6.37
N SER A 159 27.85 10.81 7.64
CA SER A 159 28.97 10.09 8.27
C SER A 159 28.57 8.63 8.48
N THR A 160 29.00 7.77 7.59
CA THR A 160 28.72 6.33 7.57
C THR A 160 30.02 5.54 7.53
N LEU A 161 29.97 4.23 7.78
CA LEU A 161 31.11 3.34 7.59
C LEU A 161 31.73 3.52 6.19
N TRP A 162 30.89 3.63 5.18
CA TRP A 162 31.29 3.75 3.77
C TRP A 162 31.94 5.08 3.46
N TYR A 163 31.29 6.18 3.85
CA TYR A 163 31.85 7.52 3.60
C TYR A 163 33.13 7.78 4.39
N ASN A 164 33.16 7.36 5.66
CA ASN A 164 34.33 7.57 6.52
C ASN A 164 35.55 6.73 6.06
N GLY A 165 35.29 5.52 5.54
CA GLY A 165 36.33 4.61 5.11
C GLY A 165 36.82 4.80 3.67
N LEU A 166 35.92 5.20 2.75
CA LEU A 166 36.19 5.25 1.31
C LEU A 166 36.03 6.64 0.68
N GLY A 167 35.56 7.64 1.48
CA GLY A 167 35.21 8.95 0.94
C GLY A 167 33.93 8.87 0.08
N SER A 168 33.57 9.98 -0.58
CA SER A 168 32.37 10.05 -1.43
C SER A 168 32.39 9.10 -2.64
N ASP A 169 33.59 8.61 -3.01
CA ASP A 169 33.75 7.76 -4.19
C ASP A 169 33.20 6.34 -3.99
N TYR A 170 32.84 5.93 -2.74
CA TYR A 170 32.17 4.65 -2.50
C TYR A 170 30.90 4.50 -3.34
N ILE A 171 30.19 5.62 -3.65
CA ILE A 171 28.96 5.64 -4.46
C ILE A 171 29.29 5.23 -5.90
N ALA A 172 30.33 5.80 -6.48
CA ALA A 172 30.78 5.45 -7.84
C ALA A 172 31.25 4.00 -7.91
N GLN A 173 31.98 3.53 -6.88
CA GLN A 173 32.42 2.14 -6.77
C GLN A 173 31.24 1.18 -6.72
N ALA A 174 30.23 1.49 -5.90
CA ALA A 174 29.02 0.69 -5.76
C ALA A 174 28.23 0.58 -7.08
N LEU A 175 27.99 1.70 -7.74
CA LEU A 175 27.29 1.74 -9.03
C LEU A 175 28.05 0.96 -10.11
N THR A 176 29.37 1.09 -10.16
CA THR A 176 30.23 0.39 -11.12
C THR A 176 30.19 -1.13 -10.88
N ALA A 177 30.28 -1.55 -9.62
CA ALA A 177 30.20 -2.98 -9.26
C ALA A 177 28.82 -3.57 -9.60
N ALA A 178 27.73 -2.85 -9.31
CA ALA A 178 26.37 -3.29 -9.63
C ALA A 178 26.15 -3.43 -11.15
N ARG A 179 26.62 -2.46 -11.95
CA ARG A 179 26.53 -2.53 -13.43
C ARG A 179 27.36 -3.68 -14.00
N ALA A 180 28.53 -3.95 -13.43
CA ALA A 180 29.36 -5.07 -13.86
C ALA A 180 28.68 -6.43 -13.57
N ALA A 181 27.95 -6.54 -12.46
CA ALA A 181 27.26 -7.75 -12.06
C ALA A 181 25.92 -7.96 -12.81
N ASP A 182 25.17 -6.89 -13.11
CA ASP A 182 23.98 -6.94 -13.96
C ASP A 182 23.95 -5.74 -14.93
N PRO A 183 24.27 -5.97 -16.20
CA PRO A 183 24.18 -4.93 -17.24
C PRO A 183 22.75 -4.46 -17.54
N SER A 184 21.73 -5.21 -17.17
CA SER A 184 20.32 -4.99 -17.54
C SER A 184 19.53 -4.18 -16.51
N ALA A 185 19.82 -4.34 -15.21
CA ALA A 185 19.10 -3.67 -14.14
C ALA A 185 19.37 -2.15 -14.14
N LYS A 186 18.32 -1.37 -13.84
CA LYS A 186 18.45 0.09 -13.66
C LYS A 186 19.04 0.39 -12.29
N LEU A 187 20.02 1.29 -12.22
CA LEU A 187 20.77 1.62 -11.00
C LEU A 187 20.35 2.98 -10.45
N TYR A 188 19.89 3.01 -9.20
CA TYR A 188 19.35 4.19 -8.53
C TYR A 188 20.17 4.56 -7.29
N ILE A 189 20.17 5.85 -6.98
CA ILE A 189 20.46 6.40 -5.64
C ILE A 189 19.11 6.82 -5.06
N ASN A 190 18.80 6.39 -3.84
CA ASN A 190 17.51 6.59 -3.17
C ASN A 190 17.71 7.40 -1.90
N ASP A 191 16.87 8.42 -1.64
CA ASP A 191 16.96 9.21 -0.40
C ASP A 191 15.58 9.78 -0.02
N TYR A 192 15.40 10.09 1.26
CA TYR A 192 14.20 10.74 1.81
C TYR A 192 14.41 12.26 1.95
N ASN A 193 13.30 13.02 2.11
CA ASN A 193 13.30 14.48 2.20
C ASN A 193 13.98 15.17 1.01
N VAL A 194 14.00 14.51 -0.14
CA VAL A 194 14.51 15.00 -1.41
C VAL A 194 13.40 15.25 -2.45
N GLU A 195 12.16 15.23 -2.02
CA GLU A 195 10.98 15.37 -2.88
C GLU A 195 10.85 16.81 -3.42
N GLY A 196 11.09 17.81 -2.58
CA GLY A 196 11.09 19.21 -2.96
C GLY A 196 12.48 19.75 -3.30
N VAL A 197 12.53 20.96 -3.86
CA VAL A 197 13.80 21.69 -4.07
C VAL A 197 14.29 22.24 -2.73
N ASN A 198 15.35 21.64 -2.19
CA ASN A 198 15.98 22.02 -0.92
C ASN A 198 17.50 21.73 -0.97
N ALA A 199 18.20 21.91 0.15
CA ALA A 199 19.65 21.70 0.23
C ALA A 199 20.01 20.24 -0.08
N LYS A 200 19.30 19.28 0.52
CA LYS A 200 19.53 17.83 0.38
C LYS A 200 19.28 17.37 -1.06
N SER A 201 18.13 17.73 -1.65
CA SER A 201 17.82 17.38 -3.04
C SER A 201 18.77 18.06 -4.04
N THR A 202 19.34 19.23 -3.70
CA THR A 202 20.33 19.91 -4.52
C THR A 202 21.67 19.21 -4.42
N ALA A 203 22.06 18.68 -3.25
CA ALA A 203 23.26 17.85 -3.10
C ALA A 203 23.15 16.55 -3.93
N LEU A 204 22.00 15.89 -3.88
CA LEU A 204 21.70 14.69 -4.70
C LEU A 204 21.77 15.04 -6.21
N TYR A 205 21.18 16.15 -6.63
CA TYR A 205 21.24 16.61 -8.02
C TYR A 205 22.70 16.82 -8.48
N ASN A 206 23.52 17.49 -7.67
CA ASN A 206 24.92 17.73 -7.98
C ASN A 206 25.73 16.43 -8.04
N LEU A 207 25.46 15.49 -7.14
CA LEU A 207 26.07 14.16 -7.17
C LEU A 207 25.74 13.44 -8.47
N VAL A 208 24.44 13.35 -8.84
CA VAL A 208 24.00 12.68 -10.07
C VAL A 208 24.66 13.30 -11.31
N LYS A 209 24.68 14.64 -11.37
CA LYS A 209 25.36 15.36 -12.44
C LYS A 209 26.85 14.99 -12.52
N SER A 210 27.56 15.01 -11.39
CA SER A 210 28.97 14.63 -11.31
C SER A 210 29.24 13.19 -11.74
N LEU A 211 28.38 12.24 -11.31
CA LEU A 211 28.49 10.83 -11.71
C LEU A 211 28.34 10.68 -13.23
N LYS A 212 27.37 11.35 -13.82
CA LYS A 212 27.16 11.35 -15.28
C LYS A 212 28.33 11.97 -16.04
N ASP A 213 28.82 13.13 -15.57
CA ASP A 213 29.96 13.81 -16.20
C ASP A 213 31.25 12.93 -16.17
N ARG A 214 31.34 12.05 -15.15
CA ARG A 214 32.45 11.08 -15.00
C ARG A 214 32.20 9.75 -15.73
N GLY A 215 31.03 9.56 -16.38
CA GLY A 215 30.67 8.30 -17.03
C GLY A 215 30.37 7.14 -16.09
N VAL A 216 30.07 7.42 -14.83
CA VAL A 216 29.65 6.41 -13.85
C VAL A 216 28.22 5.97 -14.17
N PRO A 217 27.91 4.65 -14.18
CA PRO A 217 26.61 4.14 -14.58
C PRO A 217 25.53 4.43 -13.52
N ILE A 218 24.76 5.49 -13.74
CA ILE A 218 23.57 5.83 -12.97
C ILE A 218 22.39 6.00 -13.93
N ASP A 219 21.29 5.29 -13.65
CA ASP A 219 20.08 5.32 -14.49
C ASP A 219 18.97 6.16 -13.88
N GLY A 220 18.91 6.29 -12.54
CA GLY A 220 17.81 6.98 -11.90
C GLY A 220 18.08 7.47 -10.49
N VAL A 221 17.11 8.22 -9.98
CA VAL A 221 17.00 8.64 -8.58
C VAL A 221 15.68 8.19 -8.00
N GLY A 222 15.71 7.74 -6.75
CA GLY A 222 14.53 7.44 -5.94
C GLY A 222 14.28 8.57 -4.95
N LEU A 223 13.04 9.05 -4.92
CA LEU A 223 12.52 9.96 -3.91
C LEU A 223 11.61 9.14 -3.01
N GLN A 224 12.00 8.90 -1.75
CA GLN A 224 11.28 7.97 -0.86
C GLN A 224 9.84 8.42 -0.62
N ALA A 225 9.63 9.71 -0.36
CA ALA A 225 8.31 10.31 -0.11
C ALA A 225 7.61 9.77 1.16
N HIS A 226 8.35 9.63 2.26
CA HIS A 226 7.78 9.43 3.60
C HIS A 226 7.21 10.76 4.13
N LEU A 227 5.99 11.08 3.75
CA LEU A 227 5.41 12.40 3.94
C LEU A 227 4.57 12.51 5.23
N VAL A 228 4.32 13.74 5.62
CA VAL A 228 3.35 14.09 6.66
C VAL A 228 2.11 14.68 6.01
N LEU A 229 0.94 14.37 6.54
CA LEU A 229 -0.35 14.87 6.08
C LEU A 229 -0.33 16.39 5.85
N GLY A 230 -0.73 16.83 4.66
CA GLY A 230 -0.77 18.23 4.25
C GLY A 230 0.59 18.86 3.95
N GLN A 231 1.67 18.07 3.85
CA GLN A 231 3.03 18.57 3.65
C GLN A 231 3.68 18.07 2.36
N VAL A 232 2.91 17.82 1.32
CA VAL A 232 3.47 17.55 -0.02
C VAL A 232 4.22 18.79 -0.50
N PRO A 233 5.53 18.68 -0.84
CA PRO A 233 6.29 19.84 -1.30
C PRO A 233 5.69 20.48 -2.56
N SER A 234 5.42 21.76 -2.54
CA SER A 234 4.87 22.49 -3.70
C SER A 234 5.80 22.47 -4.92
N THR A 235 7.07 22.19 -4.72
CA THR A 235 8.12 22.07 -5.77
C THR A 235 8.37 20.63 -6.22
N LEU A 236 7.54 19.64 -5.80
CA LEU A 236 7.74 18.23 -6.11
C LEU A 236 7.87 17.99 -7.63
N GLN A 237 6.89 18.42 -8.43
CA GLN A 237 6.94 18.24 -9.88
C GLN A 237 8.15 18.92 -10.52
N GLN A 238 8.48 20.15 -10.08
CA GLN A 238 9.67 20.87 -10.54
C GLN A 238 10.94 20.09 -10.23
N ASN A 239 11.03 19.50 -9.05
CA ASN A 239 12.20 18.73 -8.64
C ASN A 239 12.34 17.41 -9.41
N ILE A 240 11.22 16.70 -9.66
CA ILE A 240 11.20 15.52 -10.54
C ILE A 240 11.69 15.90 -11.94
N GLN A 241 11.18 17.00 -12.51
CA GLN A 241 11.60 17.48 -13.83
C GLN A 241 13.09 17.83 -13.88
N ARG A 242 13.62 18.48 -12.82
CA ARG A 242 15.05 18.84 -12.73
C ARG A 242 15.97 17.61 -12.84
N PHE A 243 15.63 16.50 -12.18
CA PHE A 243 16.38 15.25 -12.32
C PHE A 243 16.17 14.62 -13.69
N ALA A 244 14.95 14.62 -14.21
CA ALA A 244 14.65 14.14 -15.55
C ALA A 244 15.46 14.86 -16.64
N ASP A 245 15.69 16.15 -16.48
CA ASP A 245 16.51 16.98 -17.41
C ASP A 245 18.00 16.59 -17.41
N LEU A 246 18.50 15.95 -16.35
CA LEU A 246 19.81 15.30 -16.37
C LEU A 246 19.85 14.04 -17.23
N GLY A 247 18.70 13.58 -17.75
CA GLY A 247 18.58 12.36 -18.54
C GLY A 247 18.59 11.08 -17.70
N VAL A 248 18.23 11.16 -16.42
CA VAL A 248 18.00 10.00 -15.54
C VAL A 248 16.50 9.78 -15.30
N ASP A 249 16.13 8.57 -14.97
CA ASP A 249 14.76 8.26 -14.55
C ASP A 249 14.54 8.72 -13.11
N VAL A 250 13.30 9.05 -12.75
CA VAL A 250 12.89 9.37 -11.39
C VAL A 250 11.83 8.38 -10.95
N ALA A 251 11.89 7.91 -9.72
CA ALA A 251 10.85 7.08 -9.13
C ALA A 251 10.47 7.64 -7.75
N ILE A 252 9.18 7.64 -7.43
CA ILE A 252 8.73 7.74 -6.04
C ILE A 252 8.78 6.33 -5.48
N THR A 253 9.57 6.10 -4.44
CA THR A 253 10.01 4.73 -4.10
C THR A 253 9.38 4.15 -2.85
N GLU A 254 8.89 5.01 -1.92
CA GLU A 254 8.50 4.56 -0.58
C GLU A 254 7.33 5.40 -0.03
N LEU A 255 6.38 5.78 -0.90
CA LEU A 255 5.31 6.68 -0.52
C LEU A 255 4.48 6.14 0.63
N ASP A 256 4.47 6.85 1.72
CA ASP A 256 3.47 6.82 2.76
C ASP A 256 3.16 8.23 3.26
N ILE A 257 1.96 8.47 3.78
CA ILE A 257 1.54 9.79 4.25
C ILE A 257 0.94 9.64 5.63
N ARG A 258 1.81 9.76 6.66
CA ARG A 258 1.42 9.59 8.06
C ARG A 258 0.60 10.75 8.57
N MET A 259 -0.36 10.44 9.42
CA MET A 259 -1.17 11.41 10.13
C MET A 259 -1.16 11.15 11.64
N GLN A 260 -1.30 12.21 12.42
CA GLN A 260 -1.51 12.06 13.86
C GLN A 260 -2.89 11.43 14.10
N LEU A 261 -2.91 10.36 14.87
CA LEU A 261 -4.15 9.65 15.22
C LEU A 261 -5.00 10.45 16.26
N PRO A 262 -6.32 10.26 16.31
CA PRO A 262 -7.10 9.35 15.46
C PRO A 262 -7.26 9.86 14.01
N ALA A 263 -7.41 8.92 13.07
CA ALA A 263 -7.79 9.23 11.71
C ALA A 263 -9.25 9.71 11.69
N THR A 264 -9.47 10.91 11.14
CA THR A 264 -10.81 11.49 10.94
C THR A 264 -11.11 11.60 9.45
N ASP A 265 -12.37 11.75 9.07
CA ASP A 265 -12.77 11.91 7.67
C ASP A 265 -12.07 13.09 6.99
N ALA A 266 -11.88 14.19 7.71
CA ALA A 266 -11.14 15.35 7.21
C ALA A 266 -9.68 15.01 6.92
N LYS A 267 -9.01 14.24 7.81
CA LYS A 267 -7.63 13.80 7.61
C LYS A 267 -7.51 12.78 6.48
N LEU A 268 -8.44 11.84 6.36
CA LEU A 268 -8.47 10.87 5.27
C LEU A 268 -8.73 11.55 3.91
N THR A 269 -9.57 12.59 3.87
CA THR A 269 -9.80 13.42 2.68
C THR A 269 -8.53 14.18 2.29
N GLN A 270 -7.83 14.78 3.25
CA GLN A 270 -6.56 15.45 2.99
C GLN A 270 -5.49 14.45 2.52
N GLN A 271 -5.41 13.27 3.14
CA GLN A 271 -4.48 12.22 2.71
C GLN A 271 -4.73 11.79 1.27
N ALA A 272 -5.99 11.64 0.87
CA ALA A 272 -6.36 11.35 -0.51
C ALA A 272 -5.89 12.44 -1.48
N ALA A 273 -6.07 13.71 -1.12
CA ALA A 273 -5.57 14.83 -1.91
C ALA A 273 -4.04 14.84 -2.02
N ASP A 274 -3.33 14.52 -0.93
CA ASP A 274 -1.88 14.44 -0.90
C ASP A 274 -1.35 13.29 -1.78
N TYR A 275 -1.93 12.08 -1.66
CA TYR A 275 -1.61 10.95 -2.56
C TYR A 275 -1.82 11.34 -4.02
N LYS A 276 -2.96 11.96 -4.33
CA LYS A 276 -3.25 12.41 -5.69
C LYS A 276 -2.20 13.39 -6.20
N ALA A 277 -1.80 14.37 -5.40
CA ALA A 277 -0.81 15.38 -5.77
C ALA A 277 0.56 14.73 -6.10
N VAL A 278 0.99 13.70 -5.34
CA VAL A 278 2.23 12.97 -5.62
C VAL A 278 2.13 12.21 -6.94
N LEU A 279 1.01 11.50 -7.15
CA LEU A 279 0.78 10.73 -8.39
C LEU A 279 0.71 11.68 -9.60
N ASP A 280 -0.04 12.78 -9.51
CA ASP A 280 -0.17 13.77 -10.59
C ASP A 280 1.20 14.36 -10.97
N ALA A 281 2.03 14.70 -9.98
CA ALA A 281 3.38 15.22 -10.22
C ALA A 281 4.27 14.20 -10.97
N CYS A 282 4.18 12.92 -10.62
CA CYS A 282 4.92 11.85 -11.31
C CYS A 282 4.37 11.60 -12.72
N VAL A 283 3.05 11.54 -12.88
CA VAL A 283 2.40 11.31 -14.18
C VAL A 283 2.71 12.44 -15.18
N ALA A 284 2.81 13.68 -14.69
CA ALA A 284 3.11 14.85 -15.52
C ALA A 284 4.53 14.84 -16.12
N VAL A 285 5.49 14.10 -15.54
CA VAL A 285 6.87 14.04 -16.01
C VAL A 285 7.14 12.70 -16.69
N THR A 286 7.53 12.72 -17.94
CA THR A 286 7.72 11.50 -18.75
C THR A 286 8.71 10.53 -18.11
N ARG A 287 9.85 11.04 -17.60
CA ARG A 287 10.89 10.24 -16.95
C ARG A 287 10.60 9.88 -15.49
N CYS A 288 9.48 10.32 -14.90
CA CYS A 288 9.02 9.70 -13.65
C CYS A 288 8.40 8.35 -14.00
N VAL A 289 9.09 7.26 -13.67
CA VAL A 289 8.73 5.91 -14.14
C VAL A 289 7.59 5.30 -13.35
N GLY A 290 7.33 5.77 -12.11
CA GLY A 290 6.25 5.25 -11.30
C GLY A 290 6.33 5.64 -9.83
N VAL A 291 5.38 5.10 -9.07
CA VAL A 291 5.21 5.31 -7.63
C VAL A 291 5.11 3.96 -6.94
N THR A 292 5.88 3.77 -5.87
CA THR A 292 5.79 2.62 -4.97
C THR A 292 5.33 3.11 -3.60
N VAL A 293 4.26 2.52 -3.06
CA VAL A 293 3.82 2.77 -1.68
C VAL A 293 4.64 1.90 -0.72
N TRP A 294 5.00 2.45 0.47
CA TRP A 294 5.81 1.68 1.44
C TRP A 294 4.93 0.84 2.36
N GLY A 295 4.49 -0.31 1.82
CA GLY A 295 3.38 -1.09 2.34
C GLY A 295 2.03 -0.53 1.87
N PHE A 296 1.05 -1.40 1.64
CA PHE A 296 -0.25 -0.95 1.14
C PHE A 296 -1.35 -0.94 2.22
N THR A 297 -1.14 -1.60 3.36
CA THR A 297 -2.13 -1.70 4.45
C THR A 297 -1.58 -1.15 5.76
N ASP A 298 -2.43 -0.48 6.52
CA ASP A 298 -2.10 0.11 7.82
C ASP A 298 -1.66 -0.95 8.85
N SER A 299 -2.11 -2.21 8.70
CA SER A 299 -1.69 -3.33 9.56
C SER A 299 -0.23 -3.77 9.37
N ASP A 300 0.43 -3.33 8.29
CA ASP A 300 1.84 -3.65 7.97
C ASP A 300 2.71 -2.39 7.85
N SER A 301 2.22 -1.25 8.31
CA SER A 301 2.95 0.02 8.26
C SER A 301 4.00 0.11 9.36
N TRP A 302 5.21 0.56 9.01
CA TRP A 302 6.30 0.83 9.95
C TRP A 302 6.09 2.09 10.80
N ILE A 303 5.17 2.95 10.37
CA ILE A 303 4.95 4.28 10.96
C ILE A 303 4.64 4.23 12.47
N PRO A 304 3.72 3.37 12.98
CA PRO A 304 3.42 3.33 14.40
C PRO A 304 4.63 2.94 15.29
N ASP A 305 5.54 2.12 14.76
CA ASP A 305 6.71 1.65 15.49
C ASP A 305 7.78 2.74 15.66
N VAL A 306 7.82 3.71 14.75
CA VAL A 306 8.84 4.77 14.72
C VAL A 306 8.29 6.12 15.16
N PHE A 307 7.03 6.43 14.82
CA PHE A 307 6.39 7.72 15.11
C PHE A 307 5.22 7.53 16.06
N SER A 308 5.48 7.60 17.38
CA SER A 308 4.43 7.44 18.39
C SER A 308 3.27 8.39 18.17
N GLY A 309 2.03 7.86 18.19
CA GLY A 309 0.80 8.62 17.95
C GLY A 309 0.49 8.93 16.49
N TYR A 310 1.31 8.44 15.54
CA TYR A 310 1.04 8.52 14.11
C TYR A 310 0.68 7.15 13.54
N GLY A 311 -0.04 7.15 12.41
CA GLY A 311 -0.45 5.93 11.72
C GLY A 311 -1.32 6.23 10.51
N ALA A 312 -2.16 5.27 10.14
CA ALA A 312 -3.10 5.33 9.02
C ALA A 312 -2.47 5.86 7.71
N ALA A 313 -1.21 5.44 7.44
CA ALA A 313 -0.35 6.07 6.45
C ALA A 313 -0.51 5.53 5.03
N THR A 314 -1.15 4.37 4.85
CA THR A 314 -1.17 3.59 3.60
C THR A 314 -2.53 3.65 2.88
N PRO A 315 -2.65 3.15 1.62
CA PRO A 315 -3.89 3.22 0.84
C PRO A 315 -5.03 2.31 1.33
N TYR A 316 -4.72 1.24 2.06
CA TYR A 316 -5.72 0.34 2.67
C TYR A 316 -5.66 0.43 4.18
N ASP A 317 -6.79 0.22 4.83
CA ASP A 317 -6.86 0.15 6.29
C ASP A 317 -6.30 -1.17 6.85
N GLU A 318 -6.36 -1.34 8.18
CA GLU A 318 -5.89 -2.53 8.87
C GLU A 318 -6.71 -3.79 8.56
N ASN A 319 -7.87 -3.66 7.95
CA ASN A 319 -8.78 -4.75 7.54
C ASN A 319 -8.77 -4.98 6.03
N TYR A 320 -7.79 -4.40 5.32
CA TYR A 320 -7.66 -4.45 3.86
C TYR A 320 -8.79 -3.77 3.08
N ALA A 321 -9.57 -2.88 3.71
CA ALA A 321 -10.54 -2.07 2.99
C ALA A 321 -9.84 -0.87 2.32
N PRO A 322 -10.14 -0.55 1.05
CA PRO A 322 -9.55 0.59 0.36
C PRO A 322 -10.00 1.90 1.01
N LYS A 323 -9.02 2.75 1.33
CA LYS A 323 -9.24 4.09 1.88
C LYS A 323 -9.45 5.11 0.76
N PRO A 324 -9.90 6.35 1.06
CA PRO A 324 -9.97 7.43 0.07
C PRO A 324 -8.65 7.63 -0.70
N ALA A 325 -7.50 7.33 -0.09
CA ALA A 325 -6.18 7.37 -0.73
C ALA A 325 -6.06 6.38 -1.91
N TYR A 326 -6.59 5.15 -1.78
CA TYR A 326 -6.62 4.18 -2.90
C TYR A 326 -7.38 4.75 -4.11
N HIS A 327 -8.57 5.31 -3.88
CA HIS A 327 -9.39 5.87 -4.95
C HIS A 327 -8.75 7.11 -5.59
N ALA A 328 -8.01 7.89 -4.80
CA ALA A 328 -7.24 9.03 -5.28
C ALA A 328 -6.08 8.59 -6.19
N ILE A 329 -5.37 7.52 -5.84
CA ILE A 329 -4.35 6.89 -6.68
C ILE A 329 -4.98 6.44 -8.01
N ALA A 330 -6.09 5.69 -7.96
CA ALA A 330 -6.80 5.21 -9.14
C ALA A 330 -7.21 6.37 -10.03
N THR A 331 -7.76 7.45 -9.47
CA THR A 331 -8.17 8.65 -10.19
C THR A 331 -6.99 9.34 -10.88
N ALA A 332 -5.86 9.52 -10.21
CA ALA A 332 -4.65 10.10 -10.78
C ALA A 332 -4.09 9.27 -11.96
N LEU A 333 -4.26 7.95 -11.90
CA LEU A 333 -3.92 7.03 -12.98
C LEU A 333 -4.97 6.97 -14.10
N GLY A 334 -6.04 7.77 -14.02
CA GLY A 334 -7.07 7.89 -15.05
C GLY A 334 -8.22 6.88 -14.92
N GLY A 335 -8.32 6.21 -13.78
CA GLY A 335 -9.47 5.38 -13.44
C GLY A 335 -10.69 6.22 -13.06
N THR A 336 -11.85 5.63 -13.22
CA THR A 336 -13.14 6.20 -12.77
C THR A 336 -13.51 5.73 -11.37
N SER A 337 -12.52 5.30 -10.59
CA SER A 337 -12.73 4.82 -9.21
C SER A 337 -13.34 5.97 -8.40
N THR A 338 -14.65 5.90 -8.28
CA THR A 338 -15.37 6.75 -7.34
C THR A 338 -15.12 6.14 -5.97
N PRO A 339 -14.70 6.90 -4.95
CA PRO A 339 -14.83 6.42 -3.58
C PRO A 339 -16.25 5.87 -3.46
N PRO A 340 -16.49 4.68 -2.88
CA PRO A 340 -17.84 4.26 -2.67
C PRO A 340 -18.56 5.47 -2.06
N THR A 341 -19.59 5.97 -2.74
CA THR A 341 -20.44 7.03 -2.19
C THR A 341 -20.88 6.45 -0.88
N GLY A 342 -20.30 7.00 0.21
CA GLY A 342 -20.20 6.36 1.49
C GLY A 342 -21.44 5.58 1.84
N ALA A 343 -21.32 4.28 1.89
CA ALA A 343 -22.40 3.40 2.24
C ALA A 343 -22.11 2.77 3.61
N CYS A 344 -23.09 2.86 4.48
CA CYS A 344 -23.14 1.97 5.60
C CYS A 344 -23.91 0.71 5.19
N THR A 345 -23.44 -0.44 5.58
CA THR A 345 -24.08 -1.73 5.28
C THR A 345 -24.43 -2.45 6.56
N ALA A 346 -25.52 -3.22 6.53
CA ALA A 346 -25.87 -4.13 7.61
C ALA A 346 -25.68 -5.58 7.15
N THR A 347 -25.07 -6.40 7.99
CA THR A 347 -24.85 -7.82 7.73
C THR A 347 -25.46 -8.63 8.86
N TYR A 348 -26.36 -9.56 8.51
CA TYR A 348 -27.00 -10.48 9.45
C TYR A 348 -26.24 -11.81 9.51
N SER A 349 -26.08 -12.36 10.71
CA SER A 349 -25.51 -13.69 10.93
C SER A 349 -26.19 -14.41 12.07
N VAL A 350 -26.20 -15.76 12.03
CA VAL A 350 -26.59 -16.61 13.14
C VAL A 350 -25.32 -17.08 13.83
N THR A 351 -25.17 -16.73 15.10
CA THR A 351 -23.97 -17.06 15.88
C THR A 351 -24.09 -18.37 16.65
N SER A 352 -25.34 -18.78 16.96
CA SER A 352 -25.64 -20.04 17.61
C SER A 352 -27.07 -20.46 17.26
N GLN A 353 -27.35 -21.77 17.16
CA GLN A 353 -28.67 -22.32 16.89
C GLN A 353 -28.90 -23.61 17.67
N TRP A 354 -30.13 -23.79 18.19
CA TRP A 354 -30.62 -24.98 18.90
C TRP A 354 -32.04 -25.32 18.45
N ASN A 355 -32.62 -26.43 18.97
CA ASN A 355 -33.87 -27.02 18.47
C ASN A 355 -35.04 -26.06 18.30
N ALA A 356 -35.17 -25.02 19.13
CA ALA A 356 -36.33 -24.11 19.10
C ALA A 356 -35.95 -22.65 19.05
N GLY A 357 -34.65 -22.34 18.93
CA GLY A 357 -34.19 -20.95 18.94
C GLY A 357 -32.80 -20.77 18.34
N PHE A 358 -32.40 -19.51 18.20
CA PHE A 358 -31.08 -19.11 17.74
C PHE A 358 -30.71 -17.76 18.31
N THR A 359 -29.40 -17.51 18.33
CA THR A 359 -28.84 -16.18 18.56
C THR A 359 -28.47 -15.59 17.20
N GLY A 360 -29.08 -14.46 16.88
CA GLY A 360 -28.76 -13.66 15.71
C GLY A 360 -27.92 -12.44 16.07
N GLN A 361 -27.12 -11.97 15.13
CA GLN A 361 -26.31 -10.78 15.23
C GLN A 361 -26.42 -9.98 13.94
N VAL A 362 -26.52 -8.66 14.07
CA VAL A 362 -26.41 -7.75 12.94
C VAL A 362 -25.26 -6.79 13.19
N ARG A 363 -24.32 -6.76 12.26
CA ARG A 363 -23.20 -5.80 12.23
C ARG A 363 -23.51 -4.71 11.23
N ILE A 364 -23.45 -3.45 11.66
CA ILE A 364 -23.53 -2.27 10.81
C ILE A 364 -22.13 -1.72 10.70
N ALA A 365 -21.62 -1.59 9.47
CA ALA A 365 -20.30 -1.05 9.20
C ALA A 365 -20.40 0.05 8.15
N CYS A 366 -19.70 1.15 8.37
CA CYS A 366 -19.65 2.30 7.48
C CYS A 366 -18.27 2.39 6.80
N SER A 367 -18.25 2.58 5.48
CA SER A 367 -17.05 2.89 4.71
C SER A 367 -17.34 4.06 3.79
N GLY A 368 -16.60 5.16 3.92
CA GLY A 368 -16.83 6.38 3.19
C GLY A 368 -18.09 7.17 3.61
N ALA A 369 -18.82 6.73 4.65
CA ALA A 369 -19.96 7.39 5.26
C ALA A 369 -19.91 7.27 6.77
N SER A 370 -20.73 8.07 7.47
CA SER A 370 -21.00 7.93 8.89
C SER A 370 -22.51 7.97 9.14
N LEU A 371 -22.96 7.36 10.22
CA LEU A 371 -24.32 7.45 10.70
C LEU A 371 -24.34 8.16 12.05
N SER A 372 -25.33 9.02 12.27
CA SER A 372 -25.65 9.59 13.59
C SER A 372 -26.74 8.80 14.31
N ALA A 373 -27.50 8.02 13.55
CA ALA A 373 -28.49 7.05 14.02
C ALA A 373 -28.65 5.96 12.97
N TRP A 374 -29.13 4.77 13.34
CA TRP A 374 -29.37 3.70 12.41
C TRP A 374 -30.64 2.93 12.73
N LYS A 375 -31.25 2.39 11.68
CA LYS A 375 -32.39 1.49 11.73
C LYS A 375 -32.15 0.37 10.73
N VAL A 376 -32.31 -0.89 11.19
CA VAL A 376 -32.20 -2.07 10.32
C VAL A 376 -33.52 -2.80 10.30
N SER A 377 -33.98 -3.17 9.13
CA SER A 377 -35.23 -3.91 8.93
C SER A 377 -35.01 -5.15 8.06
N TRP A 378 -35.85 -6.18 8.33
CA TRP A 378 -35.90 -7.41 7.52
C TRP A 378 -37.24 -8.09 7.64
N THR A 379 -37.45 -9.06 6.79
CA THR A 379 -38.66 -9.94 6.86
C THR A 379 -38.18 -11.38 7.00
N TYR A 380 -38.69 -12.06 8.03
CA TYR A 380 -38.46 -13.48 8.22
C TYR A 380 -39.28 -14.32 7.24
N GLY A 381 -38.66 -15.37 6.67
CA GLY A 381 -39.30 -16.24 5.69
C GLY A 381 -40.04 -17.45 6.29
N ALA A 382 -39.82 -17.75 7.58
CA ALA A 382 -40.33 -19.01 8.20
C ALA A 382 -40.88 -18.80 9.62
N GLY A 383 -41.47 -17.65 9.91
CA GLY A 383 -42.16 -17.38 11.16
C GLY A 383 -41.31 -17.26 12.41
N GLN A 384 -40.04 -16.93 12.24
CA GLN A 384 -39.11 -16.63 13.36
C GLN A 384 -39.67 -15.46 14.20
N GLN A 385 -39.45 -15.51 15.53
CA GLN A 385 -39.89 -14.48 16.47
C GLN A 385 -38.74 -14.06 17.38
N ILE A 386 -38.44 -12.76 17.42
CA ILE A 386 -37.44 -12.20 18.36
C ILE A 386 -38.05 -12.29 19.78
N THR A 387 -37.27 -12.87 20.69
CA THR A 387 -37.65 -13.02 22.09
C THR A 387 -36.91 -12.05 23.02
N GLN A 388 -35.72 -11.62 22.62
CA GLN A 388 -34.88 -10.68 23.37
C GLN A 388 -33.93 -10.00 22.40
N ALA A 389 -33.62 -8.72 22.62
CA ALA A 389 -32.57 -7.99 21.88
C ALA A 389 -31.69 -7.21 22.87
N TRP A 390 -30.42 -6.98 22.48
CA TRP A 390 -29.46 -6.14 23.19
C TRP A 390 -28.69 -5.25 22.22
N ASN A 391 -28.29 -4.11 22.71
CA ASN A 391 -27.67 -3.01 21.93
C ASN A 391 -28.58 -2.46 20.80
N ALA A 392 -29.85 -2.76 20.81
CA ALA A 392 -30.87 -2.24 19.92
C ALA A 392 -32.24 -2.29 20.55
N THR A 393 -33.17 -1.45 20.08
CA THR A 393 -34.58 -1.56 20.36
C THR A 393 -35.27 -2.18 19.13
N CYS A 394 -35.74 -3.41 19.28
CA CYS A 394 -36.35 -4.14 18.19
C CYS A 394 -37.89 -4.23 18.37
N THR A 395 -38.59 -4.09 17.27
CA THR A 395 -40.04 -4.33 17.16
C THR A 395 -40.28 -5.34 16.05
N GLN A 396 -41.28 -6.24 16.26
CA GLN A 396 -41.68 -7.20 15.26
C GLN A 396 -43.21 -7.21 15.11
N SER A 397 -43.68 -7.19 13.87
CA SER A 397 -45.11 -7.34 13.53
C SER A 397 -45.24 -8.42 12.47
N GLY A 398 -45.76 -9.56 12.86
CA GLY A 398 -45.77 -10.76 12.02
C GLY A 398 -44.37 -11.21 11.66
N THR A 399 -44.04 -11.23 10.39
CA THR A 399 -42.69 -11.56 9.89
C THR A 399 -41.77 -10.35 9.76
N ALA A 400 -42.29 -9.13 9.80
CA ALA A 400 -41.49 -7.89 9.61
C ALA A 400 -40.85 -7.46 10.93
N VAL A 401 -39.53 -7.27 10.90
CA VAL A 401 -38.73 -6.82 12.03
C VAL A 401 -38.13 -5.46 11.71
N SER A 402 -38.03 -4.61 12.73
CA SER A 402 -37.34 -3.34 12.70
C SER A 402 -36.59 -3.12 14.01
N CYS A 403 -35.28 -2.92 13.93
CA CYS A 403 -34.38 -2.62 15.06
C CYS A 403 -33.73 -1.27 14.86
N ALA A 404 -33.76 -0.41 15.89
CA ALA A 404 -33.12 0.89 15.91
C ALA A 404 -32.02 0.92 16.98
N ASN A 405 -31.08 1.84 16.84
CA ASN A 405 -30.00 2.01 17.80
C ASN A 405 -30.48 2.30 19.22
N ALA A 406 -29.70 1.88 20.20
CA ALA A 406 -29.81 2.36 21.57
C ALA A 406 -29.22 3.81 21.68
N SER A 407 -29.53 4.50 22.77
CA SER A 407 -29.13 5.90 22.96
C SER A 407 -27.60 6.15 22.89
N TYR A 408 -26.80 5.12 23.10
CA TYR A 408 -25.32 5.21 23.19
C TYR A 408 -24.56 4.71 21.95
N ASN A 409 -25.24 4.07 20.97
CA ASN A 409 -24.57 3.45 19.83
C ASN A 409 -25.15 3.85 18.46
N GLY A 410 -25.85 4.97 18.40
CA GLY A 410 -26.40 5.48 17.13
C GLY A 410 -25.35 5.96 16.17
N THR A 411 -24.25 6.51 16.69
CA THR A 411 -23.14 7.00 15.85
C THR A 411 -22.26 5.83 15.39
N VAL A 412 -22.13 5.69 14.07
CA VAL A 412 -21.16 4.79 13.43
C VAL A 412 -20.26 5.65 12.57
N PRO A 413 -19.02 5.92 12.99
CA PRO A 413 -18.09 6.75 12.20
C PRO A 413 -17.69 6.02 10.92
N ASN A 414 -17.14 6.80 9.97
CA ASN A 414 -16.48 6.22 8.79
C ASN A 414 -15.35 5.27 9.22
N GLY A 415 -15.29 4.08 8.60
CA GLY A 415 -14.36 3.02 9.00
C GLY A 415 -14.80 2.29 10.28
N GLY A 416 -15.85 2.76 10.97
CA GLY A 416 -16.35 2.18 12.20
C GLY A 416 -17.42 1.13 11.99
N SER A 417 -17.72 0.39 13.06
CA SER A 417 -18.86 -0.53 13.07
C SER A 417 -19.49 -0.63 14.45
N VAL A 418 -20.79 -0.93 14.47
CA VAL A 418 -21.53 -1.32 15.66
C VAL A 418 -22.21 -2.65 15.43
N THR A 419 -22.45 -3.37 16.51
CA THR A 419 -23.11 -4.68 16.47
C THR A 419 -24.20 -4.73 17.52
N PHE A 420 -25.37 -5.26 17.13
CA PHE A 420 -26.42 -5.63 18.06
C PHE A 420 -26.77 -7.11 17.90
N GLY A 421 -27.31 -7.70 18.94
CA GLY A 421 -27.70 -9.09 18.92
C GLY A 421 -29.09 -9.31 19.44
N PHE A 422 -29.61 -10.51 19.20
CA PHE A 422 -30.93 -10.92 19.68
C PHE A 422 -31.05 -12.45 19.77
N ASN A 423 -31.90 -12.91 20.63
CA ASN A 423 -32.40 -14.29 20.63
C ASN A 423 -33.77 -14.35 19.92
N ALA A 424 -33.97 -15.39 19.16
CA ALA A 424 -35.23 -15.61 18.46
C ALA A 424 -35.59 -17.09 18.47
N SER A 425 -36.92 -17.37 18.40
CA SER A 425 -37.45 -18.71 18.18
C SER A 425 -37.57 -18.99 16.67
N TRP A 426 -37.56 -20.26 16.30
CA TRP A 426 -37.85 -20.73 14.96
C TRP A 426 -38.60 -22.09 14.97
N SER A 427 -39.28 -22.41 13.87
CA SER A 427 -39.96 -23.68 13.67
C SER A 427 -39.86 -24.10 12.21
N GLY A 428 -39.46 -25.34 11.97
CA GLY A 428 -39.32 -25.93 10.63
C GLY A 428 -38.03 -25.57 9.92
N SER A 429 -37.77 -24.28 9.66
CA SER A 429 -36.51 -23.80 9.03
C SER A 429 -36.11 -22.43 9.55
N ASN A 430 -34.80 -22.09 9.42
CA ASN A 430 -34.27 -20.79 9.83
C ASN A 430 -33.42 -20.18 8.68
N PRO A 431 -34.05 -19.77 7.57
CA PRO A 431 -33.36 -19.11 6.49
C PRO A 431 -32.84 -17.72 6.93
N LEU A 432 -31.67 -17.36 6.48
CA LEU A 432 -31.11 -16.02 6.70
C LEU A 432 -31.94 -14.98 5.92
N PRO A 433 -32.43 -13.91 6.57
CA PRO A 433 -33.12 -12.84 5.89
C PRO A 433 -32.12 -11.90 5.21
N THR A 434 -32.57 -11.23 4.17
CA THR A 434 -31.86 -10.01 3.65
C THR A 434 -32.24 -8.84 4.54
N VAL A 435 -31.23 -8.10 5.03
CA VAL A 435 -31.41 -6.91 5.87
C VAL A 435 -31.25 -5.63 5.06
N THR A 436 -32.07 -4.63 5.43
CA THR A 436 -32.00 -3.27 4.86
C THR A 436 -31.65 -2.30 5.96
N LEU A 437 -30.61 -1.49 5.74
CA LEU A 437 -30.22 -0.37 6.59
C LEU A 437 -30.92 0.89 6.10
N GLY A 438 -31.55 1.64 7.02
CA GLY A 438 -32.25 2.89 6.77
C GLY A 438 -31.97 3.95 7.83
#